data_45139ee7b9d4b372aae68554eeba80ff
#
_entry.id   45139ee7b9d4b372aae68554eeba80ff
#
_cell.length_a   1.000
_cell.length_b   1.000
_cell.length_c   1.000
_cell.angle_alpha   90.00
_cell.angle_beta   90.00
_cell.angle_gamma   90.00
#
_symmetry.space_group_name_H-M   'P 1'
#
loop_
_entity.id
_entity.type
_entity.pdbx_description
1 polymer ?
#
loop_
_entity_poly.entity_id
_entity_poly.type
_entity_poly.pdbx_seq_one_letter_code
_entity_poly.pdbx_strand_id
1 'polypeptide(L)'
;MTRGRIGGALVVAMVLVAAVGHAQFRRMRAPARVATAADFDGSFNYCRVVYQQNRYGDGGGWSTDYPDADINLSIRLAELTKIRVSRRASGEPNHLIVRMTDDELFQCPFLMMQEVGTFFIDEEEASRLRTHLLKGGFLWVDDFWGSRAWDVWAGEIAKVLPPDQYPIVDLPPDHPLFHTMFDLSDGILQVPSINHWMGTGGGTSERYEDSAEVHTRGIFDDEGRLMVLMTHNTDISDSWEREGMDPNYFYTFSVPGYGVAMNVLLHTMTH
;
A
#
# COMPACT_ATOMS: atom_id res chain seq x y z
N MET A 1 -51.25 -17.96 3.48
CA MET A 1 -50.58 -17.33 2.31
C MET A 1 -49.22 -16.70 2.64
N THR A 2 -48.35 -17.34 3.45
CA THR A 2 -47.10 -16.76 3.94
C THR A 2 -45.85 -17.56 3.58
N ARG A 3 -45.96 -18.75 3.00
CA ARG A 3 -44.80 -19.59 2.63
C ARG A 3 -44.06 -19.18 1.34
N GLY A 4 -44.67 -18.42 0.45
CA GLY A 4 -44.04 -18.03 -0.83
C GLY A 4 -43.10 -16.83 -0.76
N ARG A 5 -43.26 -15.96 0.26
CA ARG A 5 -42.43 -14.71 0.39
C ARG A 5 -41.05 -14.95 1.03
N ILE A 6 -40.93 -15.96 1.88
CA ILE A 6 -39.62 -16.27 2.54
C ILE A 6 -38.67 -16.95 1.54
N GLY A 7 -39.19 -17.81 0.65
CA GLY A 7 -38.37 -18.45 -0.36
C GLY A 7 -37.75 -17.48 -1.38
N GLY A 8 -38.51 -16.44 -1.76
CA GLY A 8 -38.04 -15.43 -2.71
C GLY A 8 -36.92 -14.54 -2.15
N ALA A 9 -37.04 -14.15 -0.87
CA ALA A 9 -36.03 -13.33 -0.22
C ALA A 9 -34.69 -14.08 -0.01
N LEU A 10 -34.77 -15.38 0.32
CA LEU A 10 -33.56 -16.23 0.47
C LEU A 10 -32.83 -16.45 -0.86
N VAL A 11 -33.57 -16.64 -1.96
CA VAL A 11 -32.97 -16.81 -3.29
C VAL A 11 -32.32 -15.52 -3.77
N VAL A 12 -32.93 -14.36 -3.53
CA VAL A 12 -32.34 -13.05 -3.88
C VAL A 12 -31.09 -12.78 -3.05
N ALA A 13 -31.11 -13.10 -1.76
CA ALA A 13 -29.93 -12.96 -0.90
C ALA A 13 -28.77 -13.88 -1.32
N MET A 14 -29.04 -15.14 -1.66
CA MET A 14 -28.01 -16.05 -2.19
C MET A 14 -27.44 -15.60 -3.54
N VAL A 15 -28.26 -15.05 -4.42
CA VAL A 15 -27.79 -14.52 -5.72
C VAL A 15 -26.93 -13.29 -5.53
N LEU A 16 -27.26 -12.40 -4.59
CA LEU A 16 -26.45 -11.22 -4.28
C LEU A 16 -25.11 -11.60 -3.66
N VAL A 17 -25.05 -12.55 -2.72
CA VAL A 17 -23.81 -13.04 -2.12
C VAL A 17 -22.93 -13.74 -3.17
N ALA A 18 -23.52 -14.55 -4.06
CA ALA A 18 -22.80 -15.17 -5.16
C ALA A 18 -22.28 -14.14 -6.17
N ALA A 19 -23.02 -13.07 -6.45
CA ALA A 19 -22.59 -12.01 -7.36
C ALA A 19 -21.40 -11.20 -6.80
N VAL A 20 -21.40 -10.90 -5.50
CA VAL A 20 -20.30 -10.23 -4.82
C VAL A 20 -19.05 -11.13 -4.80
N GLY A 21 -19.19 -12.40 -4.44
CA GLY A 21 -18.07 -13.36 -4.47
C GLY A 21 -17.49 -13.55 -5.87
N HIS A 22 -18.32 -13.56 -6.93
CA HIS A 22 -17.85 -13.64 -8.31
C HIS A 22 -17.14 -12.35 -8.78
N ALA A 23 -17.56 -11.19 -8.31
CA ALA A 23 -16.92 -9.92 -8.63
C ALA A 23 -15.52 -9.82 -8.01
N GLN A 24 -15.36 -10.23 -6.74
CA GLN A 24 -14.06 -10.29 -6.08
C GLN A 24 -13.12 -11.31 -6.75
N PHE A 25 -13.63 -12.51 -7.07
CA PHE A 25 -12.83 -13.53 -7.76
C PHE A 25 -12.40 -13.13 -9.18
N ARG A 26 -13.15 -12.26 -9.85
CA ARG A 26 -12.78 -11.66 -11.15
C ARG A 26 -11.70 -10.58 -11.00
N ARG A 27 -11.72 -9.80 -9.93
CA ARG A 27 -10.68 -8.77 -9.65
C ARG A 27 -9.31 -9.41 -9.45
N MET A 28 -9.21 -10.48 -8.67
CA MET A 28 -7.97 -11.22 -8.46
C MET A 28 -7.32 -11.79 -9.74
N ARG A 29 -8.03 -11.76 -10.88
CA ARG A 29 -7.56 -12.19 -12.20
C ARG A 29 -7.46 -11.06 -13.23
N ALA A 30 -7.69 -9.82 -12.82
CA ALA A 30 -7.54 -8.69 -13.72
C ALA A 30 -6.07 -8.59 -14.15
N PRO A 31 -5.80 -8.44 -15.46
CA PRO A 31 -4.42 -8.27 -15.92
C PRO A 31 -3.86 -6.98 -15.35
N ALA A 32 -2.58 -7.03 -15.00
CA ALA A 32 -1.84 -5.86 -14.57
C ALA A 32 -1.95 -4.73 -15.61
N ARG A 33 -2.22 -3.51 -15.15
CA ARG A 33 -2.41 -2.35 -16.00
C ARG A 33 -1.16 -1.46 -15.96
N VAL A 34 -0.34 -1.58 -16.99
CA VAL A 34 0.82 -0.69 -17.18
C VAL A 34 0.31 0.73 -17.47
N ALA A 35 0.87 1.70 -16.77
CA ALA A 35 0.56 3.12 -16.96
C ALA A 35 0.89 3.59 -18.37
N THR A 36 0.11 4.50 -18.89
CA THR A 36 0.36 5.23 -20.13
C THR A 36 0.11 6.72 -19.90
N ALA A 37 0.68 7.57 -20.72
CA ALA A 37 0.50 9.02 -20.60
C ALA A 37 -0.98 9.46 -20.57
N ALA A 38 -1.87 8.69 -21.21
CA ALA A 38 -3.30 8.96 -21.25
C ALA A 38 -4.04 8.69 -19.92
N ASP A 39 -3.39 8.01 -18.96
CA ASP A 39 -3.97 7.70 -17.66
C ASP A 39 -3.89 8.88 -16.67
N PHE A 40 -3.10 9.90 -16.98
CA PHE A 40 -2.82 11.03 -16.08
C PHE A 40 -3.62 12.27 -16.49
N ASP A 41 -4.77 12.44 -15.87
CA ASP A 41 -5.71 13.55 -16.09
C ASP A 41 -5.65 14.64 -14.98
N GLY A 42 -4.62 14.58 -14.13
CA GLY A 42 -4.46 15.44 -12.96
C GLY A 42 -5.27 15.00 -11.73
N SER A 43 -5.94 13.84 -11.80
CA SER A 43 -6.55 13.19 -10.65
C SER A 43 -5.56 12.24 -9.98
N PHE A 44 -5.84 11.84 -8.73
CA PHE A 44 -5.04 10.84 -8.03
C PHE A 44 -5.09 9.50 -8.78
N ASN A 45 -3.92 8.93 -9.03
CA ASN A 45 -3.71 7.56 -9.46
C ASN A 45 -2.89 6.82 -8.40
N TYR A 46 -3.34 5.63 -8.04
CA TYR A 46 -2.49 4.71 -7.29
C TYR A 46 -1.47 4.12 -8.26
N CYS A 47 -0.19 4.42 -8.05
CA CYS A 47 0.90 3.92 -8.87
C CYS A 47 1.73 2.91 -8.07
N ARG A 48 1.62 1.64 -8.46
CA ARG A 48 2.41 0.54 -7.87
C ARG A 48 3.68 0.33 -8.70
N VAL A 49 4.81 0.28 -8.04
CA VAL A 49 6.09 0.06 -8.71
C VAL A 49 6.29 -1.43 -8.97
N VAL A 50 6.56 -1.77 -10.23
CA VAL A 50 7.07 -3.09 -10.61
C VAL A 50 8.58 -3.08 -10.52
N TYR A 51 9.15 -3.97 -9.77
CA TYR A 51 10.59 -4.08 -9.55
C TYR A 51 11.10 -5.49 -9.82
N GLN A 52 12.40 -5.60 -10.08
CA GLN A 52 13.07 -6.88 -10.20
C GLN A 52 13.20 -7.56 -8.84
N GLN A 53 12.97 -8.89 -8.81
CA GLN A 53 13.00 -9.64 -7.57
C GLN A 53 14.31 -10.40 -7.38
N ASN A 54 14.90 -10.26 -6.21
CA ASN A 54 15.98 -11.09 -5.74
C ASN A 54 15.41 -12.42 -5.23
N ARG A 55 15.74 -13.52 -5.90
CA ARG A 55 15.29 -14.87 -5.52
C ARG A 55 15.75 -15.35 -4.13
N TYR A 56 16.72 -14.66 -3.53
CA TYR A 56 17.22 -14.96 -2.19
C TYR A 56 16.66 -14.02 -1.13
N GLY A 57 15.76 -13.10 -1.50
CA GLY A 57 15.04 -12.24 -0.59
C GLY A 57 13.96 -12.95 0.22
N ASP A 58 13.25 -12.19 1.03
CA ASP A 58 12.08 -12.64 1.80
C ASP A 58 10.85 -11.82 1.40
N GLY A 59 9.82 -12.49 0.89
CA GLY A 59 8.55 -11.86 0.49
C GLY A 59 7.99 -12.37 -0.84
N GLY A 60 6.73 -11.97 -1.13
CA GLY A 60 5.97 -12.34 -2.33
C GLY A 60 6.25 -11.48 -3.56
N GLY A 61 6.79 -10.27 -3.35
CA GLY A 61 7.15 -9.33 -4.41
C GLY A 61 6.07 -8.32 -4.75
N TRP A 62 6.33 -7.48 -5.75
CA TRP A 62 5.55 -6.28 -6.07
C TRP A 62 4.04 -6.49 -6.30
N SER A 63 3.63 -7.70 -6.68
CA SER A 63 2.23 -8.01 -7.02
C SER A 63 1.39 -8.51 -5.84
N THR A 64 1.95 -8.58 -4.65
CA THR A 64 1.19 -8.88 -3.42
C THR A 64 0.08 -7.83 -3.26
N ASP A 65 -1.13 -8.28 -2.89
CA ASP A 65 -2.36 -7.47 -2.70
C ASP A 65 -2.87 -6.71 -3.95
N TYR A 66 -2.20 -6.87 -5.09
CA TYR A 66 -2.63 -6.26 -6.34
C TYR A 66 -3.79 -7.04 -6.98
N PRO A 67 -4.84 -6.38 -7.49
CA PRO A 67 -5.08 -4.93 -7.49
C PRO A 67 -6.04 -4.45 -6.38
N ASP A 68 -6.50 -5.33 -5.49
CA ASP A 68 -7.60 -5.00 -4.59
C ASP A 68 -7.19 -3.95 -3.55
N ALA A 69 -5.96 -3.98 -3.05
CA ALA A 69 -5.44 -2.92 -2.18
C ALA A 69 -5.47 -1.54 -2.87
N ASP A 70 -5.02 -1.46 -4.11
CA ASP A 70 -4.92 -0.22 -4.88
C ASP A 70 -6.32 0.39 -5.14
N ILE A 71 -7.29 -0.48 -5.47
CA ILE A 71 -8.68 -0.10 -5.74
C ILE A 71 -9.37 0.37 -4.47
N ASN A 72 -9.27 -0.41 -3.39
CA ASN A 72 -10.00 -0.14 -2.15
C ASN A 72 -9.48 1.15 -1.47
N LEU A 73 -8.16 1.36 -1.42
CA LEU A 73 -7.61 2.61 -0.93
C LEU A 73 -8.08 3.81 -1.75
N SER A 74 -8.08 3.69 -3.09
CA SER A 74 -8.55 4.76 -3.98
C SER A 74 -10.04 5.07 -3.79
N ILE A 75 -10.89 4.06 -3.51
CA ILE A 75 -12.30 4.26 -3.17
C ILE A 75 -12.41 5.06 -1.87
N ARG A 76 -11.71 4.64 -0.81
CA ARG A 76 -11.78 5.29 0.50
C ARG A 76 -11.22 6.71 0.47
N LEU A 77 -10.14 6.95 -0.29
CA LEU A 77 -9.62 8.31 -0.49
C LEU A 77 -10.69 9.23 -1.07
N ALA A 78 -11.43 8.79 -2.08
CA ALA A 78 -12.51 9.57 -2.67
C ALA A 78 -13.71 9.77 -1.73
N GLU A 79 -14.00 8.80 -0.84
CA GLU A 79 -15.12 8.87 0.11
C GLU A 79 -14.81 9.76 1.31
N LEU A 80 -13.59 9.69 1.84
CA LEU A 80 -13.19 10.38 3.08
C LEU A 80 -12.65 11.78 2.82
N THR A 81 -12.30 12.10 1.57
CA THR A 81 -11.69 13.38 1.19
C THR A 81 -12.41 14.02 0.01
N LYS A 82 -11.94 15.20 -0.42
CA LYS A 82 -12.39 15.85 -1.66
C LYS A 82 -11.44 15.59 -2.83
N ILE A 83 -10.48 14.69 -2.67
CA ILE A 83 -9.51 14.37 -3.71
C ILE A 83 -10.22 13.65 -4.85
N ARG A 84 -10.01 14.14 -6.05
CA ARG A 84 -10.53 13.48 -7.26
C ARG A 84 -9.63 12.31 -7.60
N VAL A 85 -10.20 11.11 -7.63
CA VAL A 85 -9.53 9.88 -8.00
C VAL A 85 -9.80 9.58 -9.47
N SER A 86 -8.76 9.26 -10.21
CA SER A 86 -8.85 8.84 -11.60
C SER A 86 -9.61 7.52 -11.73
N ARG A 87 -10.49 7.44 -12.76
CA ARG A 87 -11.39 6.29 -12.93
C ARG A 87 -11.43 5.82 -14.36
N ARG A 88 -11.61 4.53 -14.54
CA ARG A 88 -11.93 3.90 -15.83
C ARG A 88 -13.33 4.27 -16.28
N ALA A 89 -13.64 4.02 -17.55
CA ALA A 89 -15.00 4.16 -18.08
C ALA A 89 -16.05 3.31 -17.33
N SER A 90 -15.63 2.23 -16.67
CA SER A 90 -16.47 1.39 -15.80
C SER A 90 -16.86 2.07 -14.48
N GLY A 91 -16.21 3.19 -14.11
CA GLY A 91 -16.33 3.86 -12.82
C GLY A 91 -15.37 3.32 -11.76
N GLU A 92 -14.65 2.24 -12.01
CA GLU A 92 -13.63 1.70 -11.11
C GLU A 92 -12.41 2.62 -11.04
N PRO A 93 -11.79 2.84 -9.87
CA PRO A 93 -10.54 3.60 -9.77
C PRO A 93 -9.45 3.02 -10.68
N ASN A 94 -8.64 3.89 -11.26
CA ASN A 94 -7.42 3.46 -11.91
C ASN A 94 -6.44 2.94 -10.85
N HIS A 95 -5.83 1.81 -11.16
CA HIS A 95 -4.74 1.20 -10.43
C HIS A 95 -3.65 0.90 -11.45
N LEU A 96 -2.55 1.63 -11.37
CA LEU A 96 -1.52 1.62 -12.40
C LEU A 96 -0.27 0.93 -11.88
N ILE A 97 0.36 0.13 -12.73
CA ILE A 97 1.72 -0.33 -12.48
C ILE A 97 2.70 0.49 -13.32
N VAL A 98 3.83 0.85 -12.74
CA VAL A 98 4.92 1.58 -13.39
C VAL A 98 6.24 0.86 -13.14
N ARG A 99 7.10 0.81 -14.17
CA ARG A 99 8.50 0.43 -14.00
C ARG A 99 9.32 1.67 -13.70
N MET A 100 10.43 1.50 -13.02
CA MET A 100 11.34 2.62 -12.77
C MET A 100 11.96 3.17 -14.07
N THR A 101 11.98 2.37 -15.14
CA THR A 101 12.45 2.78 -16.48
C THR A 101 11.38 3.43 -17.35
N ASP A 102 10.09 3.41 -16.96
CA ASP A 102 9.02 4.05 -17.72
C ASP A 102 9.02 5.58 -17.50
N ASP A 103 8.68 6.36 -18.53
CA ASP A 103 8.58 7.82 -18.40
C ASP A 103 7.36 8.24 -17.55
N GLU A 104 6.37 7.39 -17.48
CA GLU A 104 5.18 7.53 -16.65
C GLU A 104 5.50 7.54 -15.15
N LEU A 105 6.66 7.03 -14.72
CA LEU A 105 7.16 7.16 -13.35
C LEU A 105 7.09 8.60 -12.87
N PHE A 106 7.49 9.55 -13.71
CA PHE A 106 7.52 10.98 -13.36
C PHE A 106 6.15 11.65 -13.33
N GLN A 107 5.10 10.96 -13.74
CA GLN A 107 3.72 11.42 -13.65
C GLN A 107 2.99 10.87 -12.42
N CYS A 108 3.62 9.97 -11.66
CA CYS A 108 3.11 9.36 -10.44
C CYS A 108 3.69 10.08 -9.21
N PRO A 109 3.07 11.11 -8.64
CA PRO A 109 3.63 11.77 -7.45
C PRO A 109 3.67 10.86 -6.23
N PHE A 110 2.78 9.87 -6.17
CA PHE A 110 2.70 8.83 -5.14
C PHE A 110 3.05 7.47 -5.74
N LEU A 111 4.07 6.83 -5.20
CA LEU A 111 4.49 5.48 -5.54
C LEU A 111 4.29 4.56 -4.33
N MET A 112 3.87 3.33 -4.59
CA MET A 112 3.75 2.26 -3.58
C MET A 112 4.61 1.07 -3.98
N MET A 113 5.39 0.56 -3.03
CA MET A 113 6.11 -0.71 -3.14
C MET A 113 5.74 -1.61 -1.96
N GLN A 114 5.52 -2.88 -2.23
CA GLN A 114 5.22 -3.90 -1.23
C GLN A 114 6.22 -5.04 -1.33
N GLU A 115 6.38 -5.80 -0.25
CA GLU A 115 7.22 -7.00 -0.17
C GLU A 115 8.66 -6.76 -0.62
N VAL A 116 9.19 -5.60 -0.24
CA VAL A 116 10.51 -5.12 -0.69
C VAL A 116 11.69 -5.93 -0.14
N GLY A 117 11.45 -6.91 0.72
CA GLY A 117 12.45 -7.90 1.11
C GLY A 117 12.95 -8.76 -0.06
N THR A 118 12.30 -8.68 -1.24
CA THR A 118 12.78 -9.27 -2.50
C THR A 118 13.27 -8.22 -3.51
N PHE A 119 13.28 -6.95 -3.15
CA PHE A 119 13.64 -5.85 -4.05
C PHE A 119 15.07 -5.98 -4.58
N PHE A 120 15.25 -5.69 -5.86
CA PHE A 120 16.53 -5.51 -6.52
C PHE A 120 16.43 -4.33 -7.49
N ILE A 121 17.45 -3.48 -7.50
CA ILE A 121 17.52 -2.30 -8.37
C ILE A 121 18.87 -2.23 -9.07
N ASP A 122 18.86 -1.99 -10.38
CA ASP A 122 20.05 -1.71 -11.14
C ASP A 122 20.41 -0.21 -11.16
N GLU A 123 21.51 0.15 -11.83
CA GLU A 123 22.03 1.52 -11.82
C GLU A 123 21.11 2.50 -12.57
N GLU A 124 20.49 2.08 -13.68
CA GLU A 124 19.54 2.91 -14.44
C GLU A 124 18.27 3.19 -13.62
N GLU A 125 17.67 2.14 -13.07
CA GLU A 125 16.48 2.23 -12.23
C GLU A 125 16.76 3.10 -10.98
N ALA A 126 17.93 2.92 -10.33
CA ALA A 126 18.32 3.70 -9.15
C ALA A 126 18.47 5.20 -9.48
N SER A 127 19.08 5.53 -10.62
CA SER A 127 19.22 6.91 -11.08
C SER A 127 17.88 7.58 -11.35
N ARG A 128 16.94 6.85 -11.96
CA ARG A 128 15.60 7.35 -12.29
C ARG A 128 14.74 7.52 -11.04
N LEU A 129 14.74 6.55 -10.13
CA LEU A 129 14.02 6.64 -8.86
C LEU A 129 14.56 7.79 -8.01
N ARG A 130 15.89 7.96 -7.92
CA ARG A 130 16.51 9.13 -7.27
C ARG A 130 16.01 10.44 -7.86
N THR A 131 16.00 10.54 -9.18
CA THR A 131 15.54 11.73 -9.89
C THR A 131 14.07 12.03 -9.59
N HIS A 132 13.23 10.99 -9.53
CA HIS A 132 11.81 11.10 -9.17
C HIS A 132 11.64 11.66 -7.74
N LEU A 133 12.32 11.07 -6.77
CA LEU A 133 12.23 11.46 -5.36
C LEU A 133 12.72 12.90 -5.14
N LEU A 134 13.86 13.26 -5.72
CA LEU A 134 14.42 14.61 -5.59
C LEU A 134 13.61 15.70 -6.31
N LYS A 135 12.74 15.33 -7.26
CA LYS A 135 11.84 16.26 -7.97
C LYS A 135 10.45 16.38 -7.33
N GLY A 136 10.25 15.90 -6.14
CA GLY A 136 8.98 16.02 -5.43
C GLY A 136 8.15 14.75 -5.39
N GLY A 137 8.63 13.63 -5.95
CA GLY A 137 7.99 12.32 -5.82
C GLY A 137 8.06 11.79 -4.40
N PHE A 138 7.11 10.92 -4.07
CA PHE A 138 7.03 10.22 -2.78
C PHE A 138 6.89 8.72 -3.00
N LEU A 139 7.60 7.95 -2.19
CA LEU A 139 7.54 6.49 -2.16
C LEU A 139 7.10 6.00 -0.79
N TRP A 140 6.02 5.20 -0.74
CA TRP A 140 5.65 4.43 0.43
C TRP A 140 6.05 2.96 0.25
N VAL A 141 6.75 2.43 1.22
CA VAL A 141 7.20 1.04 1.27
C VAL A 141 6.53 0.36 2.43
N ASP A 142 5.83 -0.74 2.17
CA ASP A 142 5.00 -1.46 3.13
C ASP A 142 5.14 -2.97 2.97
N ASP A 143 4.60 -3.74 3.92
CA ASP A 143 4.53 -5.19 3.88
C ASP A 143 5.90 -5.86 3.69
N PHE A 144 6.81 -5.62 4.62
CA PHE A 144 8.08 -6.35 4.67
C PHE A 144 8.48 -6.61 6.12
N TRP A 145 9.00 -7.81 6.39
CA TRP A 145 9.02 -8.36 7.72
C TRP A 145 10.38 -8.91 8.12
N GLY A 146 10.80 -8.59 9.35
CA GLY A 146 12.00 -9.12 9.97
C GLY A 146 13.29 -8.49 9.44
N SER A 147 14.38 -8.90 10.06
CA SER A 147 15.74 -8.37 9.81
C SER A 147 16.22 -8.65 8.38
N ARG A 148 15.90 -9.82 7.81
CA ARG A 148 16.34 -10.18 6.47
C ARG A 148 15.72 -9.30 5.38
N ALA A 149 14.42 -9.03 5.46
CA ALA A 149 13.75 -8.15 4.50
C ALA A 149 14.26 -6.72 4.65
N TRP A 150 14.49 -6.28 5.87
CA TRP A 150 15.10 -5.00 6.16
C TRP A 150 16.50 -4.84 5.53
N ASP A 151 17.38 -5.82 5.70
CA ASP A 151 18.74 -5.76 5.17
C ASP A 151 18.75 -5.67 3.63
N VAL A 152 17.87 -6.41 2.95
CA VAL A 152 17.71 -6.32 1.50
C VAL A 152 17.24 -4.92 1.11
N TRP A 153 16.17 -4.43 1.70
CA TRP A 153 15.63 -3.10 1.41
C TRP A 153 16.65 -1.99 1.67
N ALA A 154 17.27 -1.97 2.85
CA ALA A 154 18.25 -0.94 3.21
C ALA A 154 19.46 -0.93 2.28
N GLY A 155 19.93 -2.10 1.87
CA GLY A 155 21.02 -2.23 0.90
C GLY A 155 20.66 -1.73 -0.50
N GLU A 156 19.45 -1.99 -0.96
CA GLU A 156 19.01 -1.58 -2.29
C GLU A 156 18.65 -0.08 -2.35
N ILE A 157 17.96 0.47 -1.34
CA ILE A 157 17.63 1.90 -1.31
C ILE A 157 18.87 2.79 -1.14
N ALA A 158 19.92 2.27 -0.52
CA ALA A 158 21.20 2.98 -0.42
C ALA A 158 21.85 3.29 -1.78
N LYS A 159 21.54 2.52 -2.83
CA LYS A 159 21.97 2.81 -4.21
C LYS A 159 21.22 4.01 -4.79
N VAL A 160 19.98 4.21 -4.35
CA VAL A 160 19.11 5.33 -4.75
C VAL A 160 19.47 6.58 -3.96
N LEU A 161 19.46 6.48 -2.65
CA LEU A 161 19.69 7.58 -1.69
C LEU A 161 20.83 7.17 -0.76
N PRO A 162 22.08 7.58 -1.02
CA PRO A 162 23.23 7.22 -0.19
C PRO A 162 23.04 7.66 1.26
N PRO A 163 23.25 6.76 2.24
CA PRO A 163 22.90 6.99 3.65
C PRO A 163 23.77 8.04 4.36
N ASP A 164 24.90 8.40 3.82
CA ASP A 164 25.75 9.51 4.28
C ASP A 164 25.15 10.88 3.97
N GLN A 165 24.29 10.98 2.93
CA GLN A 165 23.57 12.18 2.54
C GLN A 165 22.07 12.10 2.93
N TYR A 166 21.47 10.95 2.80
CA TYR A 166 20.05 10.70 3.03
C TYR A 166 19.84 9.56 4.03
N PRO A 167 20.08 9.79 5.34
CA PRO A 167 19.94 8.74 6.34
C PRO A 167 18.50 8.26 6.48
N ILE A 168 18.32 6.98 6.77
CA ILE A 168 17.05 6.45 7.25
C ILE A 168 16.92 6.82 8.72
N VAL A 169 15.81 7.44 9.09
CA VAL A 169 15.52 7.86 10.47
C VAL A 169 14.17 7.35 10.93
N ASP A 170 14.04 7.01 12.20
CA ASP A 170 12.73 6.70 12.80
C ASP A 170 11.89 7.98 12.89
N LEU A 171 10.61 7.91 12.54
CA LEU A 171 9.69 9.04 12.69
C LEU A 171 9.27 9.15 14.18
N PRO A 172 9.51 10.31 14.81
CA PRO A 172 9.09 10.49 16.19
C PRO A 172 7.54 10.60 16.28
N PRO A 173 6.93 10.26 17.43
CA PRO A 173 5.47 10.26 17.59
C PRO A 173 4.78 11.61 17.33
N ASP A 174 5.51 12.72 17.48
CA ASP A 174 5.04 14.08 17.20
C ASP A 174 5.24 14.52 15.75
N HIS A 175 5.70 13.62 14.88
CA HIS A 175 5.85 13.95 13.45
C HIS A 175 4.49 14.31 12.84
N PRO A 176 4.36 15.39 12.04
CA PRO A 176 3.10 15.88 11.48
C PRO A 176 2.27 14.82 10.73
N LEU A 177 2.91 13.83 10.13
CA LEU A 177 2.25 12.71 9.46
C LEU A 177 1.25 12.00 10.38
N PHE A 178 1.59 11.81 11.67
CA PHE A 178 0.73 11.12 12.62
C PHE A 178 -0.48 11.94 13.08
N HIS A 179 -0.56 13.23 12.70
CA HIS A 179 -1.59 14.18 13.14
C HIS A 179 -2.29 14.90 11.99
N THR A 180 -2.14 14.42 10.74
CA THR A 180 -2.64 15.15 9.55
C THR A 180 -4.18 15.19 9.51
N MET A 181 -4.85 14.06 9.64
CA MET A 181 -6.32 13.93 9.66
C MET A 181 -6.82 13.10 10.83
N PHE A 182 -6.11 12.03 11.15
CA PHE A 182 -6.39 11.13 12.27
C PHE A 182 -5.26 11.23 13.28
N ASP A 183 -5.59 11.07 14.56
CA ASP A 183 -4.60 11.00 15.63
C ASP A 183 -4.00 9.59 15.68
N LEU A 184 -2.72 9.50 15.35
CA LEU A 184 -1.91 8.27 15.38
C LEU A 184 -0.74 8.41 16.35
N SER A 185 -0.90 9.20 17.43
CA SER A 185 0.14 9.45 18.44
C SER A 185 0.62 8.18 19.15
N ASP A 186 -0.19 7.11 19.17
CA ASP A 186 0.19 5.80 19.69
C ASP A 186 1.05 4.98 18.71
N GLY A 187 1.36 5.55 17.54
CA GLY A 187 2.11 4.89 16.47
C GLY A 187 1.24 4.12 15.48
N ILE A 188 1.89 3.47 14.52
CA ILE A 188 1.23 2.64 13.52
C ILE A 188 1.00 1.24 14.09
N LEU A 189 -0.22 0.74 13.94
CA LEU A 189 -0.62 -0.59 14.37
C LEU A 189 0.12 -1.67 13.57
N GLN A 190 0.49 -2.77 14.23
CA GLN A 190 0.95 -3.97 13.53
C GLN A 190 -0.24 -4.68 12.88
N VAL A 191 -0.36 -4.56 11.59
CA VAL A 191 -1.36 -5.24 10.76
C VAL A 191 -0.73 -6.49 10.19
N PRO A 192 -1.23 -7.69 10.48
CA PRO A 192 -0.80 -8.92 9.83
C PRO A 192 -1.62 -9.16 8.56
N SER A 193 -1.15 -10.01 7.67
CA SER A 193 -2.04 -10.56 6.66
C SER A 193 -3.23 -11.28 7.33
N ILE A 194 -4.41 -11.16 6.73
CA ILE A 194 -5.61 -11.80 7.30
C ILE A 194 -5.44 -13.32 7.41
N ASN A 195 -4.69 -13.92 6.50
CA ASN A 195 -4.39 -15.36 6.53
C ASN A 195 -3.52 -15.74 7.73
N HIS A 196 -2.50 -14.93 8.05
CA HIS A 196 -1.67 -15.13 9.23
C HIS A 196 -2.49 -14.96 10.50
N TRP A 197 -3.26 -13.89 10.60
CA TRP A 197 -4.11 -13.59 11.76
C TRP A 197 -5.09 -14.72 12.05
N MET A 198 -5.80 -15.22 11.04
CA MET A 198 -6.74 -16.32 11.18
C MET A 198 -6.01 -17.64 11.50
N GLY A 199 -4.89 -17.91 10.83
CA GLY A 199 -4.13 -19.16 10.99
C GLY A 199 -3.44 -19.28 12.35
N THR A 200 -3.10 -18.17 12.99
CA THR A 200 -2.44 -18.12 14.30
C THR A 200 -3.40 -17.87 15.48
N GLY A 201 -4.68 -17.63 15.18
CA GLY A 201 -5.66 -17.29 16.21
C GLY A 201 -5.49 -15.89 16.80
N GLY A 202 -5.06 -14.93 15.98
CA GLY A 202 -4.96 -13.52 16.34
C GLY A 202 -3.52 -12.97 16.46
N GLY A 203 -2.52 -13.76 16.07
CA GLY A 203 -1.13 -13.28 16.03
C GLY A 203 -0.93 -12.18 14.98
N THR A 204 -0.08 -11.20 15.29
CA THR A 204 0.17 -10.04 14.42
C THR A 204 1.57 -10.03 13.81
N SER A 205 2.56 -10.65 14.46
CA SER A 205 3.94 -10.70 13.98
C SER A 205 4.18 -11.88 13.05
N GLU A 206 4.45 -11.63 11.77
CA GLU A 206 4.59 -12.68 10.75
C GLU A 206 5.94 -13.41 10.79
N ARG A 207 6.95 -12.85 11.44
CA ARG A 207 8.27 -13.45 11.65
C ARG A 207 8.58 -13.63 13.14
N TYR A 208 7.54 -13.78 13.97
CA TYR A 208 7.65 -13.99 15.42
C TYR A 208 8.50 -12.89 16.10
N GLU A 209 9.49 -13.28 16.89
CA GLU A 209 10.35 -12.34 17.63
C GLU A 209 11.13 -11.39 16.71
N ASP A 210 11.47 -11.81 15.48
CA ASP A 210 12.21 -11.00 14.50
C ASP A 210 11.38 -9.87 13.88
N SER A 211 10.06 -9.88 14.08
CA SER A 211 9.16 -8.81 13.63
C SER A 211 8.18 -8.35 14.71
N ALA A 212 8.55 -8.48 15.99
CA ALA A 212 7.66 -8.15 17.10
C ALA A 212 7.34 -6.65 17.21
N GLU A 213 8.23 -5.79 16.73
CA GLU A 213 8.09 -4.32 16.82
C GLU A 213 7.86 -3.72 15.43
N VAL A 214 6.86 -2.84 15.32
CA VAL A 214 6.61 -2.03 14.12
C VAL A 214 7.58 -0.85 14.11
N HIS A 215 8.16 -0.59 12.94
CA HIS A 215 9.01 0.56 12.73
C HIS A 215 8.46 1.45 11.62
N THR A 216 8.25 2.72 11.94
CA THR A 216 7.91 3.75 10.96
C THR A 216 9.11 4.63 10.73
N ARG A 217 9.69 4.54 9.54
CA ARG A 217 10.94 5.23 9.19
C ARG A 217 10.77 6.08 7.95
N GLY A 218 11.60 7.09 7.83
CA GLY A 218 11.60 7.99 6.68
C GLY A 218 12.99 8.31 6.16
N ILE A 219 13.03 8.73 4.89
CA ILE A 219 14.17 9.42 4.29
C ILE A 219 13.68 10.79 3.84
N PHE A 220 14.43 11.82 4.19
CA PHE A 220 14.08 13.21 3.93
C PHE A 220 15.07 13.83 2.96
N ASP A 221 14.62 14.84 2.20
CA ASP A 221 15.51 15.70 1.44
C ASP A 221 16.13 16.81 2.31
N ASP A 222 17.00 17.62 1.71
CA ASP A 222 17.71 18.69 2.39
C ASP A 222 16.77 19.81 2.91
N GLU A 223 15.52 19.85 2.43
CA GLU A 223 14.48 20.80 2.83
C GLU A 223 13.57 20.24 3.92
N GLY A 224 13.78 18.99 4.32
CA GLY A 224 13.00 18.29 5.35
C GLY A 224 11.69 17.68 4.83
N ARG A 225 11.50 17.60 3.50
CA ARG A 225 10.36 16.91 2.90
C ARG A 225 10.58 15.38 2.97
N LEU A 226 9.56 14.66 3.40
CA LEU A 226 9.57 13.20 3.42
C LEU A 226 9.52 12.65 1.97
N MET A 227 10.60 12.01 1.52
CA MET A 227 10.71 11.39 0.20
C MET A 227 10.29 9.92 0.21
N VAL A 228 10.67 9.19 1.25
CA VAL A 228 10.39 7.76 1.40
C VAL A 228 9.83 7.50 2.79
N LEU A 229 8.69 6.84 2.86
CA LEU A 229 8.12 6.30 4.09
C LEU A 229 8.26 4.77 4.08
N MET A 230 8.67 4.21 5.19
CA MET A 230 8.77 2.76 5.39
C MET A 230 7.94 2.35 6.59
N THR A 231 6.99 1.44 6.38
CA THR A 231 6.22 0.76 7.42
C THR A 231 6.72 -0.69 7.51
N HIS A 232 7.67 -0.93 8.39
CA HIS A 232 8.36 -2.21 8.54
C HIS A 232 7.75 -3.03 9.68
N ASN A 233 7.64 -4.33 9.51
CA ASN A 233 6.98 -5.29 10.40
C ASN A 233 5.47 -5.04 10.55
N THR A 234 4.84 -4.63 9.46
CA THR A 234 3.40 -4.45 9.35
C THR A 234 3.02 -4.51 7.87
N ASP A 235 1.79 -4.93 7.58
CA ASP A 235 1.15 -4.97 6.27
C ASP A 235 -0.08 -4.06 6.31
N ILE A 236 0.15 -2.76 6.19
CA ILE A 236 -0.95 -1.79 6.24
C ILE A 236 -1.92 -2.00 5.10
N SER A 237 -1.41 -2.42 3.94
CA SER A 237 -2.20 -2.63 2.73
C SER A 237 -3.16 -3.81 2.82
N ASP A 238 -2.84 -4.90 3.51
CA ASP A 238 -3.77 -6.03 3.73
C ASP A 238 -5.01 -5.58 4.54
N SER A 239 -4.86 -4.52 5.35
CA SER A 239 -5.98 -3.97 6.12
C SER A 239 -7.14 -3.50 5.24
N TRP A 240 -6.87 -3.08 4.00
CA TRP A 240 -7.89 -2.67 3.03
C TRP A 240 -8.01 -3.60 1.82
N GLU A 241 -7.01 -4.45 1.52
CA GLU A 241 -7.10 -5.43 0.43
C GLU A 241 -8.32 -6.34 0.63
N ARG A 242 -8.44 -6.90 1.82
CA ARG A 242 -9.45 -7.91 2.17
C ARG A 242 -10.42 -7.45 3.25
N GLU A 243 -10.70 -6.16 3.32
CA GLU A 243 -11.52 -5.54 4.37
C GLU A 243 -12.88 -6.24 4.61
N GLY A 244 -13.45 -6.87 3.59
CA GLY A 244 -14.75 -7.53 3.66
C GLY A 244 -14.73 -9.01 4.09
N MET A 245 -13.57 -9.61 4.37
CA MET A 245 -13.48 -11.04 4.64
C MET A 245 -13.89 -11.43 6.04
N ASP A 246 -13.55 -10.63 7.05
CA ASP A 246 -13.87 -10.89 8.47
C ASP A 246 -14.22 -9.59 9.20
N PRO A 247 -15.39 -9.51 9.88
CA PRO A 247 -15.79 -8.30 10.60
C PRO A 247 -14.86 -7.91 11.75
N ASN A 248 -14.25 -8.88 12.46
CA ASN A 248 -13.35 -8.56 13.56
C ASN A 248 -12.03 -8.00 13.01
N TYR A 249 -11.52 -8.60 11.91
CA TYR A 249 -10.37 -8.06 11.21
C TYR A 249 -10.63 -6.64 10.72
N PHE A 250 -11.80 -6.38 10.14
CA PHE A 250 -12.19 -5.05 9.67
C PHE A 250 -12.13 -4.00 10.79
N TYR A 251 -12.78 -4.26 11.91
CA TYR A 251 -12.79 -3.28 13.01
C TYR A 251 -11.44 -3.14 13.71
N THR A 252 -10.64 -4.20 13.75
CA THR A 252 -9.34 -4.19 14.42
C THR A 252 -8.27 -3.53 13.55
N PHE A 253 -8.23 -3.82 12.25
CA PHE A 253 -7.13 -3.44 11.37
C PHE A 253 -7.54 -2.51 10.22
N SER A 254 -8.68 -2.75 9.55
CA SER A 254 -9.04 -1.97 8.35
C SER A 254 -9.37 -0.51 8.71
N VAL A 255 -10.11 -0.28 9.78
CA VAL A 255 -10.47 1.08 10.20
C VAL A 255 -9.24 1.92 10.54
N PRO A 256 -8.32 1.48 11.44
CA PRO A 256 -7.09 2.24 11.70
C PRO A 256 -6.14 2.28 10.50
N GLY A 257 -6.05 1.20 9.70
CA GLY A 257 -5.20 1.17 8.50
C GLY A 257 -5.60 2.23 7.47
N TYR A 258 -6.90 2.45 7.25
CA TYR A 258 -7.36 3.59 6.46
C TYR A 258 -6.98 4.93 7.08
N GLY A 259 -7.00 5.04 8.41
CA GLY A 259 -6.52 6.24 9.11
C GLY A 259 -5.06 6.56 8.79
N VAL A 260 -4.20 5.53 8.82
CA VAL A 260 -2.79 5.65 8.41
C VAL A 260 -2.68 6.11 6.96
N ALA A 261 -3.39 5.43 6.04
CA ALA A 261 -3.32 5.76 4.62
C ALA A 261 -3.78 7.18 4.31
N MET A 262 -4.87 7.65 4.94
CA MET A 262 -5.33 9.03 4.77
C MET A 262 -4.30 10.04 5.28
N ASN A 263 -3.69 9.80 6.43
CA ASN A 263 -2.65 10.68 6.95
C ASN A 263 -1.45 10.74 6.01
N VAL A 264 -0.95 9.60 5.55
CA VAL A 264 0.17 9.51 4.60
C VAL A 264 -0.13 10.29 3.32
N LEU A 265 -1.25 9.99 2.66
CA LEU A 265 -1.61 10.61 1.39
C LEU A 265 -1.82 12.12 1.53
N LEU A 266 -2.55 12.57 2.55
CA LEU A 266 -2.78 14.00 2.77
C LEU A 266 -1.51 14.74 3.16
N HIS A 267 -0.66 14.15 4.02
CA HIS A 267 0.63 14.74 4.37
C HIS A 267 1.50 14.96 3.13
N THR A 268 1.68 13.93 2.32
CA THR A 268 2.56 13.99 1.14
C THR A 268 2.02 14.84 -0.01
N MET A 269 0.70 15.07 -0.06
CA MET A 269 0.10 15.97 -1.06
C MET A 269 0.12 17.45 -0.64
N THR A 270 0.44 17.75 0.62
CA THR A 270 0.37 19.12 1.17
C THR A 270 1.71 19.65 1.64
N HIS A 271 2.72 18.83 1.72
CA HIS A 271 4.09 19.15 2.14
C HIS A 271 5.10 18.63 1.10
#